data_65cecea01c70aed77a4d70c95122c9b8
#
_entry.id   65cecea01c70aed77a4d70c95122c9b8
#
_cell.length_a   1.000
_cell.length_b   1.000
_cell.length_c   1.000
_cell.angle_alpha   90.00
_cell.angle_beta   90.00
_cell.angle_gamma   90.00
#
_symmetry.space_group_name_H-M   'P 1'
#
loop_
_entity.id
_entity.type
_entity.pdbx_description
1 polymer ?
#
loop_
_entity_poly.entity_id
_entity_poly.type
_entity_poly.pdbx_seq_one_letter_code
_entity_poly.pdbx_strand_id
1 'polypeptide(L)'
;CHELLTQRSDWEHVWQQASASLAALPALPAAESLALGQQLMNAVLCTNVVYPVYTRGQYIRHYTPGRWWDCVYTWDSGFIGMGLAQTSLRNAFDCLNTYLMPPDSVDAAFLHHGSMVPTQFYLYAELLNRTSSRELAAYCYPRLKLYYRFFTGQEGGSTTANLHSGLLRPWDYFYNSGGWDDYPP
;
A
#
# COMPACT_ATOMS: atom_id res chain seq x y z
N CYS A 1 8.75 23.97 10.49
CA CYS A 1 10.21 23.79 10.29
C CYS A 1 10.81 22.73 11.22
N HIS A 2 10.45 22.71 12.51
CA HIS A 2 11.00 21.71 13.46
C HIS A 2 10.58 20.27 13.08
N GLU A 3 9.36 20.09 12.63
CA GLU A 3 8.80 18.82 12.18
C GLU A 3 9.49 18.27 10.92
N LEU A 4 9.90 19.14 10.00
CA LEU A 4 10.68 18.80 8.81
C LEU A 4 12.10 18.33 9.13
N LEU A 5 12.70 18.88 10.18
CA LEU A 5 14.04 18.49 10.63
C LEU A 5 14.03 17.14 11.38
N THR A 6 12.96 16.86 12.12
CA THR A 6 12.75 15.55 12.77
C THR A 6 12.48 14.46 11.72
N GLN A 7 11.77 14.76 10.64
CA GLN A 7 11.58 13.83 9.54
C GLN A 7 12.89 13.47 8.83
N ARG A 8 13.85 14.38 8.75
CA ARG A 8 15.16 14.10 8.15
C ARG A 8 15.97 13.07 8.96
N SER A 9 15.85 13.08 10.28
CA SER A 9 16.47 12.05 11.12
C SER A 9 15.79 10.68 10.95
N ASP A 10 14.49 10.66 10.73
CA ASP A 10 13.75 9.42 10.44
C ASP A 10 14.16 8.81 9.10
N TRP A 11 14.45 9.62 8.08
CA TRP A 11 14.96 9.17 6.79
C TRP A 11 16.33 8.51 6.88
N GLU A 12 17.22 9.11 7.64
CA GLU A 12 18.55 8.57 7.87
C GLU A 12 18.50 7.23 8.60
N HIS A 13 17.59 7.12 9.57
CA HIS A 13 17.32 5.88 10.28
C HIS A 13 16.72 4.80 9.36
N VAL A 14 15.75 5.15 8.52
CA VAL A 14 15.17 4.23 7.53
C VAL A 14 16.23 3.76 6.54
N TRP A 15 17.12 4.64 6.08
CA TRP A 15 18.22 4.28 5.22
C TRP A 15 19.22 3.33 5.90
N GLN A 16 19.55 3.58 7.16
CA GLN A 16 20.42 2.71 7.95
C GLN A 16 19.78 1.34 8.17
N GLN A 17 18.48 1.29 8.46
CA GLN A 17 17.74 0.03 8.58
C GLN A 17 17.69 -0.74 7.26
N ALA A 18 17.44 -0.07 6.14
CA ALA A 18 17.45 -0.68 4.82
C ALA A 18 18.83 -1.26 4.49
N SER A 19 19.90 -0.53 4.79
CA SER A 19 21.28 -0.98 4.58
C SER A 19 21.67 -2.14 5.49
N ALA A 20 21.22 -2.14 6.75
CA ALA A 20 21.44 -3.23 7.68
C ALA A 20 20.69 -4.52 7.26
N SER A 21 19.47 -4.39 6.75
CA SER A 21 18.70 -5.51 6.23
C SER A 21 19.38 -6.17 5.01
N LEU A 22 20.04 -5.38 4.19
CA LEU A 22 20.82 -5.87 3.04
C LEU A 22 22.05 -6.66 3.46
N ALA A 23 22.74 -6.20 4.52
CA ALA A 23 23.91 -6.89 5.06
C ALA A 23 23.58 -8.27 5.66
N ALA A 24 22.31 -8.51 6.01
CA ALA A 24 21.86 -9.78 6.58
C ALA A 24 21.46 -10.83 5.54
N LEU A 25 21.45 -10.49 4.25
CA LEU A 25 21.14 -11.44 3.19
C LEU A 25 22.32 -12.40 2.94
N PRO A 26 22.04 -13.70 2.69
CA PRO A 26 23.11 -14.65 2.39
C PRO A 26 23.87 -14.21 1.14
N ALA A 27 25.20 -14.29 1.20
CA ALA A 27 26.08 -13.98 0.08
C ALA A 27 25.87 -15.00 -1.05
N LEU A 28 25.12 -14.60 -2.06
CA LEU A 28 24.99 -15.37 -3.31
C LEU A 28 26.14 -14.99 -4.27
N PRO A 29 26.57 -15.89 -5.18
CA PRO A 29 27.65 -15.64 -6.12
C PRO A 29 27.47 -14.41 -7.03
N ALA A 30 26.25 -13.87 -7.14
CA ALA A 30 25.91 -12.64 -7.87
C ALA A 30 25.57 -11.48 -6.93
N ALA A 31 25.93 -11.55 -5.66
CA ALA A 31 25.44 -10.68 -4.61
C ALA A 31 25.75 -9.19 -4.83
N GLU A 32 26.92 -8.85 -5.40
CA GLU A 32 27.30 -7.43 -5.56
C GLU A 32 26.41 -6.69 -6.56
N SER A 33 26.09 -7.29 -7.71
CA SER A 33 25.20 -6.67 -8.69
C SER A 33 23.74 -6.61 -8.20
N LEU A 34 23.29 -7.63 -7.49
CA LEU A 34 21.96 -7.68 -6.90
C LEU A 34 21.84 -6.71 -5.71
N ALA A 35 22.88 -6.55 -4.89
CA ALA A 35 22.89 -5.64 -3.76
C ALA A 35 22.69 -4.18 -4.18
N LEU A 36 23.33 -3.73 -5.25
CA LEU A 36 23.11 -2.38 -5.77
C LEU A 36 21.65 -2.19 -6.24
N GLY A 37 21.11 -3.13 -6.99
CA GLY A 37 19.72 -3.09 -7.43
C GLY A 37 18.73 -3.03 -6.26
N GLN A 38 18.97 -3.81 -5.23
CA GLN A 38 18.15 -3.82 -4.02
C GLN A 38 18.24 -2.51 -3.24
N GLN A 39 19.43 -1.93 -3.12
CA GLN A 39 19.63 -0.60 -2.50
C GLN A 39 18.88 0.49 -3.27
N LEU A 40 18.96 0.48 -4.60
CA LEU A 40 18.23 1.44 -5.44
C LEU A 40 16.71 1.31 -5.28
N MET A 41 16.18 0.08 -5.30
CA MET A 41 14.75 -0.15 -5.07
C MET A 41 14.30 0.33 -3.69
N ASN A 42 15.07 0.03 -2.64
CA ASN A 42 14.77 0.51 -1.29
C ASN A 42 14.83 2.05 -1.20
N ALA A 43 15.80 2.67 -1.84
CA ALA A 43 15.89 4.12 -1.89
C ALA A 43 14.66 4.73 -2.58
N VAL A 44 14.20 4.16 -3.69
CA VAL A 44 12.98 4.61 -4.39
C VAL A 44 11.76 4.49 -3.47
N LEU A 45 11.55 3.35 -2.83
CA LEU A 45 10.44 3.15 -1.89
C LEU A 45 10.47 4.15 -0.73
N CYS A 46 11.64 4.44 -0.18
CA CYS A 46 11.79 5.36 0.95
C CYS A 46 11.71 6.84 0.55
N THR A 47 12.00 7.20 -0.70
CA THR A 47 12.01 8.58 -1.17
C THR A 47 10.70 9.03 -1.82
N ASN A 48 9.88 8.08 -2.29
CA ASN A 48 8.57 8.37 -2.89
C ASN A 48 7.48 8.46 -1.81
N VAL A 49 7.67 9.36 -0.89
CA VAL A 49 6.72 9.64 0.20
C VAL A 49 6.24 11.06 0.06
N VAL A 50 4.93 11.25 0.06
CA VAL A 50 4.32 12.56 0.16
C VAL A 50 4.06 12.90 1.62
N TYR A 51 4.03 14.21 1.89
CA TYR A 51 3.68 14.70 3.21
C TYR A 51 2.32 14.15 3.65
N PRO A 52 2.13 13.95 4.97
CA PRO A 52 0.84 13.53 5.48
C PRO A 52 -0.26 14.46 5.00
N VAL A 53 -1.21 13.90 4.29
CA VAL A 53 -2.40 14.61 3.81
C VAL A 53 -3.55 14.30 4.76
N TYR A 54 -4.35 15.32 5.05
CA TYR A 54 -5.53 15.16 5.91
C TYR A 54 -6.61 14.38 5.16
N THR A 55 -6.80 13.15 5.54
CA THR A 55 -7.72 12.21 4.90
C THR A 55 -8.42 11.39 5.98
N ARG A 56 -9.70 11.14 5.84
CA ARG A 56 -10.54 10.39 6.81
C ARG A 56 -10.42 10.91 8.25
N GLY A 57 -10.33 12.22 8.43
CA GLY A 57 -10.17 12.83 9.75
C GLY A 57 -8.77 12.68 10.37
N GLN A 58 -7.79 12.23 9.62
CA GLN A 58 -6.42 11.98 10.08
C GLN A 58 -5.39 12.48 9.09
N TYR A 59 -4.19 12.80 9.57
CA TYR A 59 -3.03 12.99 8.72
C TYR A 59 -2.39 11.64 8.45
N ILE A 60 -2.45 11.19 7.20
CA ILE A 60 -1.94 9.89 6.76
C ILE A 60 -0.76 10.12 5.82
N ARG A 61 0.36 9.43 6.09
CA ARG A 61 1.52 9.40 5.21
C ARG A 61 1.22 8.50 4.02
N HIS A 62 1.43 9.01 2.81
CA HIS A 62 1.23 8.26 1.59
C HIS A 62 2.56 7.89 0.96
N TYR A 63 2.64 6.65 0.47
CA TYR A 63 3.73 6.15 -0.34
C TYR A 63 3.23 6.03 -1.78
N THR A 64 3.95 6.66 -2.70
CA THR A 64 3.54 6.81 -4.10
C THR A 64 4.42 6.00 -5.03
N PRO A 65 3.94 5.62 -6.25
CA PRO A 65 4.73 4.82 -7.18
C PRO A 65 5.93 5.57 -7.77
N GLY A 66 5.93 6.91 -7.73
CA GLY A 66 7.02 7.72 -8.25
C GLY A 66 6.86 9.19 -7.90
N ARG A 67 7.95 9.94 -8.02
CA ARG A 67 7.98 11.37 -7.63
C ARG A 67 7.02 12.27 -8.40
N TRP A 68 6.57 11.85 -9.56
CA TRP A 68 5.60 12.57 -10.40
C TRP A 68 4.16 12.14 -10.15
N TRP A 69 3.97 11.07 -9.37
CA TRP A 69 2.69 10.45 -9.06
C TRP A 69 2.40 10.61 -7.57
N ASP A 70 2.01 11.83 -7.19
CA ASP A 70 1.90 12.27 -5.81
C ASP A 70 0.53 11.98 -5.15
N CYS A 71 -0.27 11.15 -5.81
CA CYS A 71 -1.57 10.73 -5.30
C CYS A 71 -1.53 9.38 -4.58
N VAL A 72 -2.67 9.05 -3.97
CA VAL A 72 -2.90 7.74 -3.34
C VAL A 72 -3.39 6.77 -4.40
N TYR A 73 -2.51 5.90 -4.88
CA TYR A 73 -2.81 4.90 -5.90
C TYR A 73 -3.13 3.56 -5.24
N THR A 74 -4.35 3.05 -5.48
CA THR A 74 -4.93 1.94 -4.72
C THR A 74 -4.11 0.66 -4.86
N TRP A 75 -3.85 0.18 -6.06
CA TRP A 75 -3.15 -1.08 -6.24
C TRP A 75 -1.63 -0.97 -6.02
N ASP A 76 -1.04 0.17 -6.41
CA ASP A 76 0.39 0.44 -6.22
C ASP A 76 0.76 0.38 -4.74
N SER A 77 -0.08 0.94 -3.88
CA SER A 77 0.19 0.97 -2.43
C SER A 77 0.34 -0.41 -1.82
N GLY A 78 -0.37 -1.41 -2.32
CA GLY A 78 -0.18 -2.79 -1.86
C GLY A 78 1.20 -3.33 -2.22
N PHE A 79 1.68 -3.12 -3.45
CA PHE A 79 3.01 -3.53 -3.87
C PHE A 79 4.11 -2.73 -3.18
N ILE A 80 3.94 -1.41 -3.06
CA ILE A 80 4.85 -0.55 -2.30
C ILE A 80 4.96 -1.04 -0.85
N GLY A 81 3.83 -1.35 -0.23
CA GLY A 81 3.79 -1.88 1.13
C GLY A 81 4.51 -3.23 1.26
N MET A 82 4.40 -4.14 0.29
CA MET A 82 5.14 -5.40 0.29
C MET A 82 6.65 -5.18 0.17
N GLY A 83 7.07 -4.20 -0.64
CA GLY A 83 8.47 -3.77 -0.70
C GLY A 83 8.94 -3.18 0.64
N LEU A 84 8.18 -2.26 1.21
CA LEU A 84 8.48 -1.64 2.50
C LEU A 84 8.51 -2.64 3.66
N ALA A 85 7.75 -3.73 3.59
CA ALA A 85 7.77 -4.78 4.60
C ALA A 85 9.14 -5.46 4.75
N GLN A 86 10.04 -5.29 3.77
CA GLN A 86 11.42 -5.77 3.85
C GLN A 86 12.27 -4.91 4.80
N THR A 87 11.88 -3.65 5.02
CA THR A 87 12.68 -2.66 5.78
C THR A 87 11.93 -2.11 6.99
N SER A 88 10.62 -1.89 6.88
CA SER A 88 9.79 -1.28 7.92
C SER A 88 8.37 -1.81 7.88
N LEU A 89 8.03 -2.69 8.80
CA LEU A 89 6.66 -3.20 8.94
C LEU A 89 5.66 -2.09 9.25
N ARG A 90 6.08 -1.05 9.95
CA ARG A 90 5.23 0.11 10.25
C ARG A 90 4.85 0.86 8.96
N ASN A 91 5.82 1.17 8.11
CA ASN A 91 5.56 1.88 6.87
C ASN A 91 4.71 1.03 5.92
N ALA A 92 4.96 -0.27 5.88
CA ALA A 92 4.13 -1.22 5.14
C ALA A 92 2.68 -1.24 5.67
N PHE A 93 2.51 -1.21 6.99
CA PHE A 93 1.18 -1.11 7.59
C PHE A 93 0.47 0.20 7.26
N ASP A 94 1.19 1.33 7.22
CA ASP A 94 0.62 2.61 6.78
C ASP A 94 0.03 2.51 5.36
N CYS A 95 0.72 1.82 4.43
CA CYS A 95 0.20 1.56 3.09
C CYS A 95 -1.12 0.77 3.11
N LEU A 96 -1.21 -0.26 3.96
CA LEU A 96 -2.45 -1.02 4.12
C LEU A 96 -3.56 -0.18 4.75
N ASN A 97 -3.25 0.45 5.88
CA ASN A 97 -4.24 1.14 6.71
C ASN A 97 -4.85 2.36 6.02
N THR A 98 -4.15 2.96 5.06
CA THR A 98 -4.66 4.09 4.28
C THR A 98 -5.98 3.77 3.59
N TYR A 99 -6.17 2.54 3.14
CA TYR A 99 -7.34 2.11 2.36
C TYR A 99 -8.44 1.45 3.19
N LEU A 100 -8.15 1.10 4.45
CA LEU A 100 -9.09 0.38 5.29
C LEU A 100 -9.97 1.34 6.08
N MET A 101 -11.27 1.24 5.88
CA MET A 101 -12.27 2.00 6.64
C MET A 101 -12.59 1.32 7.97
N PRO A 102 -12.96 2.09 9.02
CA PRO A 102 -13.49 1.52 10.26
C PRO A 102 -14.67 0.58 10.00
N PRO A 103 -14.88 -0.45 10.80
CA PRO A 103 -15.95 -1.44 10.58
C PRO A 103 -17.39 -0.88 10.62
N ASP A 104 -17.56 0.26 11.29
CA ASP A 104 -18.80 1.00 11.46
C ASP A 104 -18.94 2.18 10.47
N SER A 105 -18.00 2.31 9.54
CA SER A 105 -18.04 3.37 8.53
C SER A 105 -19.18 3.12 7.53
N VAL A 106 -19.84 4.20 7.12
CA VAL A 106 -20.78 4.17 5.99
C VAL A 106 -20.08 3.94 4.66
N ASP A 107 -18.80 4.25 4.59
CA ASP A 107 -17.94 3.99 3.44
C ASP A 107 -17.26 2.63 3.63
N ALA A 108 -17.37 1.76 2.63
CA ALA A 108 -16.78 0.42 2.71
C ALA A 108 -15.29 0.38 2.42
N ALA A 109 -14.81 1.32 1.61
CA ALA A 109 -13.41 1.39 1.18
C ALA A 109 -13.01 2.83 0.92
N PHE A 110 -11.74 3.13 1.15
CA PHE A 110 -11.13 4.36 0.66
C PHE A 110 -10.43 4.06 -0.65
N LEU A 111 -10.91 4.70 -1.71
CA LEU A 111 -10.31 4.63 -3.04
C LEU A 111 -10.09 6.06 -3.53
N HIS A 112 -8.94 6.33 -4.10
CA HIS A 112 -8.63 7.65 -4.62
C HIS A 112 -8.26 7.60 -6.10
N HIS A 113 -7.23 6.83 -6.43
CA HIS A 113 -6.78 6.62 -7.80
C HIS A 113 -6.46 5.16 -8.07
N GLY A 114 -6.47 4.81 -9.33
CA GLY A 114 -5.87 3.61 -9.85
C GLY A 114 -6.79 2.42 -9.94
N SER A 115 -6.15 1.30 -10.16
CA SER A 115 -6.75 0.02 -10.48
C SER A 115 -7.56 -0.58 -9.34
N MET A 116 -8.55 -1.38 -9.75
CA MET A 116 -9.35 -2.23 -8.86
C MET A 116 -8.64 -3.47 -8.34
N VAL A 117 -7.39 -3.71 -8.71
CA VAL A 117 -6.64 -4.87 -8.19
C VAL A 117 -6.42 -4.71 -6.69
N PRO A 118 -7.04 -5.55 -5.84
CA PRO A 118 -7.04 -5.36 -4.39
C PRO A 118 -5.76 -5.89 -3.74
N THR A 119 -4.63 -5.32 -4.07
CA THR A 119 -3.29 -5.73 -3.61
C THR A 119 -3.11 -5.60 -2.11
N GLN A 120 -4.00 -4.89 -1.43
CA GLN A 120 -4.06 -4.78 0.02
C GLN A 120 -4.22 -6.13 0.72
N PHE A 121 -4.89 -7.09 0.10
CA PHE A 121 -5.00 -8.45 0.65
C PHE A 121 -3.66 -9.18 0.65
N TYR A 122 -2.86 -9.01 -0.40
CA TYR A 122 -1.51 -9.57 -0.46
C TYR A 122 -0.60 -8.92 0.58
N LEU A 123 -0.67 -7.59 0.71
CA LEU A 123 0.07 -6.86 1.73
C LEU A 123 -0.31 -7.31 3.15
N TYR A 124 -1.60 -7.48 3.42
CA TYR A 124 -2.06 -8.01 4.70
C TYR A 124 -1.50 -9.40 5.00
N ALA A 125 -1.56 -10.30 4.01
CA ALA A 125 -1.01 -11.65 4.15
C ALA A 125 0.50 -11.63 4.44
N GLU A 126 1.26 -10.77 3.76
CA GLU A 126 2.69 -10.57 3.98
C GLU A 126 2.97 -10.07 5.41
N LEU A 127 2.23 -9.04 5.87
CA LEU A 127 2.37 -8.51 7.23
C LEU A 127 2.02 -9.55 8.29
N LEU A 128 0.95 -10.30 8.08
CA LEU A 128 0.52 -11.34 9.02
C LEU A 128 1.55 -12.47 9.09
N ASN A 129 2.08 -12.92 7.96
CA ASN A 129 3.10 -13.95 7.89
C ASN A 129 4.39 -13.54 8.63
N ARG A 130 4.76 -12.27 8.55
CA ARG A 130 5.97 -11.76 9.22
C ARG A 130 5.79 -11.52 10.71
N THR A 131 4.61 -11.13 11.12
CA THR A 131 4.37 -10.73 12.52
C THR A 131 3.73 -11.82 13.35
N SER A 132 2.93 -12.69 12.73
CA SER A 132 2.03 -13.64 13.42
C SER A 132 1.18 -12.97 14.50
N SER A 133 0.90 -11.65 14.34
CA SER A 133 0.23 -10.83 15.34
C SER A 133 -1.28 -11.02 15.31
N ARG A 134 -1.83 -11.46 16.45
CA ARG A 134 -3.28 -11.56 16.65
C ARG A 134 -3.94 -10.19 16.71
N GLU A 135 -3.23 -9.19 17.23
CA GLU A 135 -3.72 -7.81 17.32
C GLU A 135 -3.84 -7.20 15.90
N LEU A 136 -2.86 -7.44 15.05
CA LEU A 136 -2.93 -7.04 13.63
C LEU A 136 -4.12 -7.71 12.95
N ALA A 137 -4.30 -9.00 13.15
CA ALA A 137 -5.42 -9.73 12.57
C ALA A 137 -6.77 -9.19 13.08
N ALA A 138 -6.92 -8.98 14.38
CA ALA A 138 -8.13 -8.45 14.99
C ALA A 138 -8.47 -7.04 14.48
N TYR A 139 -7.45 -6.21 14.27
CA TYR A 139 -7.64 -4.86 13.72
C TYR A 139 -8.01 -4.89 12.24
N CYS A 140 -7.28 -5.65 11.43
CA CYS A 140 -7.43 -5.62 9.97
C CYS A 140 -8.63 -6.44 9.48
N TYR A 141 -8.94 -7.58 10.08
CA TYR A 141 -9.95 -8.50 9.57
C TYR A 141 -11.34 -7.85 9.34
N PRO A 142 -11.94 -7.16 10.30
CA PRO A 142 -13.26 -6.54 10.08
C PRO A 142 -13.22 -5.45 9.00
N ARG A 143 -12.10 -4.72 8.90
CA ARG A 143 -11.89 -3.67 7.90
C ARG A 143 -11.68 -4.25 6.49
N LEU A 144 -10.88 -5.30 6.39
CA LEU A 144 -10.67 -6.02 5.13
C LEU A 144 -11.93 -6.74 4.67
N LYS A 145 -12.76 -7.22 5.60
CA LYS A 145 -14.07 -7.78 5.25
C LYS A 145 -14.97 -6.74 4.61
N LEU A 146 -15.00 -5.52 5.15
CA LEU A 146 -15.75 -4.41 4.57
C LEU A 146 -15.19 -4.02 3.19
N TYR A 147 -13.88 -3.91 3.06
CA TYR A 147 -13.16 -3.67 1.81
C TYR A 147 -13.46 -4.75 0.75
N TYR A 148 -13.45 -6.03 1.14
CA TYR A 148 -13.82 -7.15 0.28
C TYR A 148 -15.25 -7.03 -0.25
N ARG A 149 -16.20 -6.69 0.60
CA ARG A 149 -17.61 -6.55 0.22
C ARG A 149 -17.82 -5.41 -0.77
N PHE A 150 -17.04 -4.35 -0.66
CA PHE A 150 -17.02 -3.30 -1.67
C PHE A 150 -16.55 -3.85 -3.02
N PHE A 151 -15.40 -4.52 -3.07
CA PHE A 151 -14.87 -5.07 -4.32
C PHE A 151 -15.75 -6.16 -4.94
N THR A 152 -16.49 -6.89 -4.14
CA THR A 152 -17.46 -7.89 -4.63
C THR A 152 -18.85 -7.30 -4.94
N GLY A 153 -19.01 -5.99 -4.85
CA GLY A 153 -20.24 -5.30 -5.19
C GLY A 153 -21.37 -5.46 -4.20
N GLN A 154 -21.06 -5.84 -2.95
CA GLN A 154 -22.08 -6.11 -1.92
C GLN A 154 -22.39 -4.89 -1.04
N GLU A 155 -21.47 -3.95 -0.94
CA GLU A 155 -21.60 -2.78 -0.05
C GLU A 155 -20.92 -1.51 -0.65
N GLY A 156 -21.20 -0.36 -0.04
CA GLY A 156 -20.49 0.90 -0.31
C GLY A 156 -20.79 1.54 -1.65
N GLY A 157 -21.95 1.26 -2.23
CA GLY A 157 -22.34 1.82 -3.53
C GLY A 157 -21.51 1.28 -4.70
N SER A 158 -20.82 0.16 -4.50
CA SER A 158 -20.04 -0.49 -5.54
C SER A 158 -20.91 -0.95 -6.70
N THR A 159 -20.44 -0.78 -7.93
CA THR A 159 -21.09 -1.24 -9.16
C THR A 159 -20.38 -2.44 -9.79
N THR A 160 -19.40 -3.03 -9.10
CA THR A 160 -18.56 -4.10 -9.65
C THR A 160 -19.30 -5.39 -9.96
N ALA A 161 -20.43 -5.65 -9.29
CA ALA A 161 -21.25 -6.85 -9.49
C ALA A 161 -22.45 -6.65 -10.44
N ASN A 162 -22.47 -5.58 -11.23
CA ASN A 162 -23.63 -5.24 -12.06
C ASN A 162 -23.71 -6.03 -13.40
N LEU A 163 -22.77 -6.94 -13.64
CA LEU A 163 -22.80 -7.77 -14.84
C LEU A 163 -23.73 -8.99 -14.66
N HIS A 164 -24.59 -9.25 -15.65
CA HIS A 164 -25.45 -10.44 -15.67
C HIS A 164 -24.68 -11.76 -15.78
N SER A 165 -23.41 -11.70 -16.17
CA SER A 165 -22.52 -12.86 -16.25
C SER A 165 -22.11 -13.43 -14.88
N GLY A 166 -22.34 -12.72 -13.80
CA GLY A 166 -21.81 -13.04 -12.47
C GLY A 166 -20.32 -12.74 -12.29
N LEU A 167 -19.67 -12.19 -13.32
CA LEU A 167 -18.30 -11.70 -13.23
C LEU A 167 -18.29 -10.29 -12.65
N LEU A 168 -17.19 -9.95 -11.99
CA LEU A 168 -16.94 -8.60 -11.52
C LEU A 168 -16.41 -7.75 -12.67
N ARG A 169 -16.81 -6.50 -12.72
CA ARG A 169 -16.25 -5.50 -13.63
C ARG A 169 -15.33 -4.56 -12.87
N PRO A 170 -14.39 -3.88 -13.56
CA PRO A 170 -13.62 -2.79 -12.95
C PRO A 170 -14.55 -1.70 -12.40
N TRP A 171 -14.11 -1.02 -11.36
CA TRP A 171 -14.80 0.15 -10.82
C TRP A 171 -14.72 1.31 -11.83
N ASP A 172 -15.86 1.93 -12.13
CA ASP A 172 -15.96 2.99 -13.16
C ASP A 172 -15.38 4.35 -12.73
N TYR A 173 -14.61 4.37 -11.68
CA TYR A 173 -14.14 5.62 -11.11
C TYR A 173 -13.10 6.33 -12.00
N PHE A 174 -12.31 5.55 -12.73
CA PHE A 174 -11.20 6.07 -13.55
C PHE A 174 -10.89 5.13 -14.70
N TYR A 175 -10.51 5.67 -15.87
CA TYR A 175 -10.30 4.86 -17.06
C TYR A 175 -9.08 3.93 -17.01
N ASN A 176 -8.19 4.06 -16.05
CA ASN A 176 -7.12 3.09 -15.80
C ASN A 176 -7.45 2.09 -14.70
N SER A 177 -8.72 1.93 -14.35
CA SER A 177 -9.17 1.02 -13.28
C SER A 177 -8.78 -0.44 -13.49
N GLY A 178 -8.54 -0.86 -14.74
CA GLY A 178 -8.07 -2.19 -15.08
C GLY A 178 -6.57 -2.43 -14.86
N GLY A 179 -5.83 -1.41 -14.45
CA GLY A 179 -4.37 -1.50 -14.26
C GLY A 179 -3.56 -1.30 -15.54
N TRP A 180 -4.22 -1.01 -16.66
CA TRP A 180 -3.59 -0.67 -17.93
C TRP A 180 -3.77 0.83 -18.14
N ASP A 181 -2.68 1.55 -18.04
CA ASP A 181 -2.69 2.98 -18.24
C ASP A 181 -3.16 3.32 -19.67
N ASP A 182 -4.02 4.31 -19.76
CA ASP A 182 -4.59 4.80 -21.02
C ASP A 182 -5.38 3.76 -21.84
N TYR A 183 -5.71 2.62 -21.27
CA TYR A 183 -6.55 1.63 -21.90
C TYR A 183 -8.03 1.94 -21.64
N PRO A 184 -8.86 2.04 -22.68
CA PRO A 184 -10.30 2.25 -22.48
C PRO A 184 -10.91 1.03 -21.76
N PRO A 185 -11.80 1.27 -20.80
CA PRO A 185 -12.47 0.22 -20.05
C PRO A 185 -13.43 -0.62 -20.90
#